data_f147b34e8372090796127798c3c46520
#
_entry.id   f147b34e8372090796127798c3c46520
#
_cell.length_a   1.000
_cell.length_b   1.000
_cell.length_c   1.000
_cell.angle_alpha   90.00
_cell.angle_beta   90.00
_cell.angle_gamma   90.00
#
_symmetry.space_group_name_H-M   'P 1'
#
loop_
_entity.id
_entity.type
_entity.pdbx_description
1 polymer ?
#
loop_
_entity_poly.entity_id
_entity_poly.type
_entity_poly.pdbx_seq_one_letter_code
_entity_poly.pdbx_strand_id
1 'polypeptide(L)'
;MKAKHLIVGLLLANLTFAEETKKYTQQEYVSLWKDEAVGMMSEYKIPASITLAQGILESANGNSTLAQQANNHFGIKCSNWTGETYYKNDDKANDCFRKYENASQSYLDHSLFLTSKTRYSALFDYDITDYKSWAQGLKDAGYATNPKYPQLLIDIIEKLNLSELDLNNISPKKLNTIKKEQVEKELVKSIMANAHTVETHKNNIKYIVAKKGDTYYRISKEFGIGMWQLYKYNEFGEKKDCLVAGDIIYLAPKKRKSKTNATFEVKEEITLRMIAQKEGIKVQRLMKFNELSQADENLKKGTKIMLK
;
A
#
# COMPACT_ATOMS: atom_id res chain seq x y z
N MET A 1 30.83 -53.71 43.39
CA MET A 1 30.59 -52.23 43.29
C MET A 1 29.85 -51.96 41.99
N LYS A 2 28.55 -51.61 42.06
CA LYS A 2 27.70 -51.30 40.87
C LYS A 2 27.65 -49.78 40.70
N ALA A 3 28.19 -49.26 39.61
CA ALA A 3 28.11 -47.85 39.27
C ALA A 3 26.69 -47.54 38.70
N LYS A 4 25.99 -46.61 39.36
CA LYS A 4 24.70 -46.06 38.88
C LYS A 4 25.01 -44.85 37.96
N HIS A 5 24.65 -44.97 36.70
CA HIS A 5 24.68 -43.82 35.78
C HIS A 5 23.41 -43.00 35.98
N LEU A 6 23.61 -41.75 36.35
CA LEU A 6 22.55 -40.74 36.48
C LEU A 6 22.40 -40.05 35.12
N ILE A 7 21.29 -40.27 34.43
CA ILE A 7 20.95 -39.58 33.20
C ILE A 7 20.23 -38.31 33.62
N VAL A 8 20.89 -37.16 33.45
CA VAL A 8 20.27 -35.81 33.60
C VAL A 8 19.62 -35.45 32.26
N GLY A 9 18.31 -35.58 32.20
CA GLY A 9 17.52 -35.13 31.06
C GLY A 9 17.44 -33.59 31.05
N LEU A 10 18.04 -32.98 30.05
CA LEU A 10 17.93 -31.53 29.77
C LEU A 10 16.58 -31.25 29.09
N LEU A 11 15.62 -30.75 29.85
CA LEU A 11 14.37 -30.22 29.29
C LEU A 11 14.66 -28.86 28.60
N LEU A 12 14.78 -28.85 27.30
CA LEU A 12 14.75 -27.63 26.48
C LEU A 12 13.31 -27.12 26.43
N ALA A 13 13.00 -26.13 27.28
CA ALA A 13 11.75 -25.36 27.15
C ALA A 13 11.84 -24.51 25.90
N ASN A 14 11.13 -24.88 24.86
CA ASN A 14 10.88 -24.00 23.71
C ASN A 14 9.97 -22.87 24.15
N LEU A 15 10.55 -21.72 24.51
CA LEU A 15 9.84 -20.45 24.65
C LEU A 15 9.46 -19.99 23.23
N THR A 16 8.25 -20.34 22.80
CA THR A 16 7.61 -19.68 21.68
C THR A 16 7.25 -18.26 22.11
N PHE A 17 8.08 -17.29 21.77
CA PHE A 17 7.68 -15.88 21.80
C PHE A 17 6.56 -15.71 20.76
N ALA A 18 5.34 -15.61 21.22
CA ALA A 18 4.26 -15.07 20.40
C ALA A 18 4.65 -13.61 20.14
N GLU A 19 5.01 -13.28 18.91
CA GLU A 19 5.23 -11.92 18.46
C GLU A 19 3.88 -11.19 18.61
N GLU A 20 3.77 -10.35 19.63
CA GLU A 20 2.58 -9.53 19.84
C GLU A 20 2.47 -8.58 18.65
N THR A 21 1.54 -8.83 17.75
CA THR A 21 1.32 -7.98 16.58
C THR A 21 0.96 -6.58 17.07
N LYS A 22 1.84 -5.62 16.80
CA LYS A 22 1.66 -4.21 17.19
C LYS A 22 0.32 -3.71 16.60
N LYS A 23 -0.58 -3.26 17.47
CA LYS A 23 -1.84 -2.63 17.07
C LYS A 23 -1.62 -1.15 16.83
N TYR A 24 -2.08 -0.66 15.68
CA TYR A 24 -2.01 0.75 15.33
C TYR A 24 -3.13 1.54 16.01
N THR A 25 -2.78 2.71 16.53
CA THR A 25 -3.74 3.76 16.94
C THR A 25 -4.26 4.50 15.69
N GLN A 26 -5.31 5.31 15.86
CA GLN A 26 -5.82 6.17 14.78
C GLN A 26 -4.73 7.14 14.27
N GLN A 27 -3.94 7.73 15.14
CA GLN A 27 -2.85 8.65 14.78
C GLN A 27 -1.74 7.95 14.00
N GLU A 28 -1.35 6.74 14.42
CA GLU A 28 -0.36 5.94 13.68
C GLU A 28 -0.90 5.57 12.29
N TYR A 29 -2.18 5.20 12.18
CA TYR A 29 -2.82 4.93 10.90
C TYR A 29 -2.78 6.16 9.98
N VAL A 30 -3.17 7.33 10.48
CA VAL A 30 -3.08 8.59 9.72
C VAL A 30 -1.63 8.86 9.29
N SER A 31 -0.67 8.68 10.19
CA SER A 31 0.75 8.89 9.86
C SER A 31 1.26 7.99 8.74
N LEU A 32 0.73 6.76 8.64
CA LEU A 32 1.08 5.80 7.59
C LEU A 32 0.45 6.15 6.24
N TRP A 33 -0.82 6.60 6.24
CA TRP A 33 -1.65 6.63 5.03
C TRP A 33 -2.08 8.02 4.56
N LYS A 34 -1.77 9.10 5.28
CA LYS A 34 -2.17 10.46 4.90
C LYS A 34 -1.67 10.87 3.51
N ASP A 35 -0.42 10.55 3.19
CA ASP A 35 0.16 10.94 1.90
C ASP A 35 -0.47 10.15 0.75
N GLU A 36 -0.84 8.89 0.99
CA GLU A 36 -1.59 8.07 0.04
C GLU A 36 -2.99 8.64 -0.19
N ALA A 37 -3.71 8.98 0.87
CA ALA A 37 -5.05 9.56 0.78
C ALA A 37 -5.04 10.93 0.06
N VAL A 38 -4.07 11.81 0.34
CA VAL A 38 -3.88 13.08 -0.36
C VAL A 38 -3.56 12.84 -1.84
N GLY A 39 -2.79 11.80 -2.14
CA GLY A 39 -2.51 11.37 -3.51
C GLY A 39 -3.77 10.98 -4.25
N MET A 40 -4.59 10.13 -3.64
CA MET A 40 -5.88 9.72 -4.21
C MET A 40 -6.83 10.91 -4.39
N MET A 41 -6.88 11.85 -3.44
CA MET A 41 -7.67 13.06 -3.56
C MET A 41 -7.22 13.91 -4.76
N SER A 42 -5.92 14.04 -4.97
CA SER A 42 -5.38 14.80 -6.11
C SER A 42 -5.82 14.22 -7.45
N GLU A 43 -5.81 12.90 -7.57
CA GLU A 43 -6.07 12.18 -8.82
C GLU A 43 -7.56 11.90 -9.04
N TYR A 44 -8.28 11.47 -7.99
CA TYR A 44 -9.66 10.96 -8.08
C TYR A 44 -10.70 11.91 -7.50
N LYS A 45 -10.29 13.06 -6.91
CA LYS A 45 -11.19 14.09 -6.37
C LYS A 45 -12.08 13.61 -5.20
N ILE A 46 -11.63 12.63 -4.46
CA ILE A 46 -12.27 12.18 -3.22
C ILE A 46 -11.53 12.83 -2.05
N PRO A 47 -12.20 13.49 -1.07
CA PRO A 47 -11.52 14.13 0.05
C PRO A 47 -10.57 13.17 0.78
N ALA A 48 -9.36 13.61 1.08
CA ALA A 48 -8.40 12.81 1.83
C ALA A 48 -8.91 12.49 3.24
N SER A 49 -9.61 13.43 3.85
CA SER A 49 -10.29 13.26 5.14
C SER A 49 -11.29 12.10 5.11
N ILE A 50 -12.12 12.03 4.08
CA ILE A 50 -13.12 10.97 3.87
C ILE A 50 -12.41 9.62 3.68
N THR A 51 -11.41 9.57 2.79
CA THR A 51 -10.66 8.33 2.51
C THR A 51 -9.99 7.78 3.78
N LEU A 52 -9.34 8.66 4.58
CA LEU A 52 -8.71 8.23 5.84
C LEU A 52 -9.74 7.80 6.89
N ALA A 53 -10.84 8.55 7.04
CA ALA A 53 -11.88 8.20 8.01
C ALA A 53 -12.52 6.84 7.68
N GLN A 54 -12.80 6.57 6.40
CA GLN A 54 -13.25 5.26 5.94
C GLN A 54 -12.21 4.18 6.24
N GLY A 55 -10.95 4.38 5.87
CA GLY A 55 -9.89 3.44 6.14
C GLY A 55 -9.74 3.11 7.63
N ILE A 56 -9.81 4.12 8.51
CA ILE A 56 -9.80 3.95 9.97
C ILE A 56 -10.99 3.11 10.44
N LEU A 57 -12.19 3.46 9.99
CA LEU A 57 -13.43 2.82 10.42
C LEU A 57 -13.53 1.37 9.94
N GLU A 58 -13.32 1.14 8.64
CA GLU A 58 -13.52 -0.16 7.98
C GLU A 58 -12.42 -1.18 8.36
N SER A 59 -11.20 -0.70 8.61
CA SER A 59 -10.06 -1.57 8.91
C SER A 59 -9.73 -1.70 10.39
N ALA A 60 -10.48 -1.06 11.30
CA ALA A 60 -10.08 -0.92 12.71
C ALA A 60 -8.65 -0.38 12.84
N ASN A 61 -8.36 0.74 12.19
CA ASN A 61 -7.01 1.36 12.08
C ASN A 61 -5.96 0.43 11.43
N GLY A 62 -6.35 -0.41 10.47
CA GLY A 62 -5.46 -1.41 9.88
C GLY A 62 -5.26 -2.68 10.72
N ASN A 63 -5.96 -2.79 11.86
CA ASN A 63 -5.82 -3.93 12.78
C ASN A 63 -6.79 -5.07 12.51
N SER A 64 -7.77 -4.88 11.60
CA SER A 64 -8.69 -5.96 11.26
C SER A 64 -7.97 -7.10 10.54
N THR A 65 -8.46 -8.33 10.71
CA THR A 65 -7.92 -9.50 10.01
C THR A 65 -7.91 -9.29 8.49
N LEU A 66 -8.96 -8.63 7.96
CA LEU A 66 -9.06 -8.34 6.53
C LEU A 66 -7.97 -7.37 6.06
N ALA A 67 -7.67 -6.32 6.84
CA ALA A 67 -6.59 -5.40 6.53
C ALA A 67 -5.22 -6.08 6.62
N GLN A 68 -5.00 -6.92 7.63
CA GLN A 68 -3.71 -7.56 7.88
C GLN A 68 -3.40 -8.71 6.92
N GLN A 69 -4.39 -9.52 6.56
CA GLN A 69 -4.19 -10.73 5.75
C GLN A 69 -4.51 -10.55 4.27
N ALA A 70 -5.38 -9.57 3.94
CA ALA A 70 -5.79 -9.30 2.58
C ALA A 70 -5.42 -7.90 2.09
N ASN A 71 -4.76 -7.08 2.89
CA ASN A 71 -4.43 -5.68 2.59
C ASN A 71 -5.66 -4.85 2.18
N ASN A 72 -6.85 -5.28 2.60
CA ASN A 72 -8.12 -4.67 2.22
C ASN A 72 -8.62 -3.77 3.34
N HIS A 73 -8.30 -2.49 3.24
CA HIS A 73 -8.60 -1.49 4.25
C HIS A 73 -10.03 -0.92 4.16
N PHE A 74 -10.76 -1.22 3.10
CA PHE A 74 -12.09 -0.65 2.84
C PHE A 74 -13.20 -1.69 2.76
N GLY A 75 -12.91 -2.96 3.04
CA GLY A 75 -13.91 -4.02 3.02
C GLY A 75 -14.50 -4.28 1.63
N ILE A 76 -13.76 -4.04 0.54
CA ILE A 76 -14.30 -4.19 -0.81
C ILE A 76 -14.47 -5.67 -1.12
N LYS A 77 -15.74 -6.06 -1.42
CA LYS A 77 -16.12 -7.43 -1.79
C LYS A 77 -15.74 -7.75 -3.24
N CYS A 78 -15.60 -9.05 -3.56
CA CYS A 78 -15.09 -9.52 -4.85
C CYS A 78 -15.83 -8.96 -6.06
N SER A 79 -17.18 -9.03 -6.12
CA SER A 79 -17.92 -8.62 -7.31
C SER A 79 -17.24 -9.17 -8.59
N ASN A 80 -16.94 -8.36 -9.60
CA ASN A 80 -16.25 -8.77 -10.84
C ASN A 80 -14.71 -8.78 -10.70
N TRP A 81 -14.19 -9.09 -9.52
CA TRP A 81 -12.76 -9.14 -9.24
C TRP A 81 -12.10 -10.38 -9.84
N THR A 82 -10.98 -10.20 -10.54
CA THR A 82 -10.19 -11.28 -11.16
C THR A 82 -8.85 -11.53 -10.45
N GLY A 83 -8.54 -10.75 -9.39
CA GLY A 83 -7.35 -10.92 -8.56
C GLY A 83 -7.53 -11.96 -7.46
N GLU A 84 -6.57 -12.02 -6.54
CA GLU A 84 -6.66 -12.88 -5.37
C GLU A 84 -7.84 -12.52 -4.46
N THR A 85 -8.35 -13.50 -3.74
CA THR A 85 -9.54 -13.37 -2.89
C THR A 85 -9.25 -13.82 -1.47
N TYR A 86 -9.99 -13.23 -0.52
CA TYR A 86 -9.99 -13.60 0.88
C TYR A 86 -11.43 -13.86 1.34
N TYR A 87 -11.63 -14.94 2.07
CA TYR A 87 -12.96 -15.34 2.53
C TYR A 87 -13.06 -15.21 4.05
N LYS A 88 -14.11 -14.56 4.53
CA LYS A 88 -14.46 -14.49 5.96
C LYS A 88 -15.98 -14.37 6.12
N ASN A 89 -16.45 -14.68 7.33
CA ASN A 89 -17.83 -14.40 7.68
C ASN A 89 -18.03 -12.89 7.91
N ASP A 90 -19.02 -12.30 7.24
CA ASP A 90 -19.42 -10.90 7.33
C ASP A 90 -20.95 -10.81 7.31
N ASP A 91 -21.58 -10.13 6.35
CA ASP A 91 -23.04 -10.13 6.17
C ASP A 91 -23.59 -11.53 5.89
N LYS A 92 -22.77 -12.38 5.29
CA LYS A 92 -23.06 -13.79 5.02
C LYS A 92 -21.91 -14.66 5.47
N ALA A 93 -22.19 -15.94 5.68
CA ALA A 93 -21.14 -16.93 5.87
C ALA A 93 -20.27 -17.01 4.61
N ASN A 94 -18.95 -16.97 4.78
CA ASN A 94 -17.96 -17.11 3.73
C ASN A 94 -18.07 -16.03 2.62
N ASP A 95 -18.26 -14.77 3.02
CA ASP A 95 -18.25 -13.64 2.09
C ASP A 95 -16.86 -13.47 1.43
N CYS A 96 -16.89 -13.17 0.14
CA CYS A 96 -15.69 -12.99 -0.67
C CYS A 96 -15.23 -11.53 -0.68
N PHE A 97 -13.98 -11.28 -0.29
CA PHE A 97 -13.33 -9.97 -0.31
C PHE A 97 -12.14 -9.97 -1.26
N ARG A 98 -11.87 -8.81 -1.87
CA ARG A 98 -10.68 -8.61 -2.67
C ARG A 98 -9.44 -8.71 -1.79
N LYS A 99 -8.41 -9.37 -2.27
CA LYS A 99 -7.10 -9.41 -1.64
C LYS A 99 -6.10 -8.68 -2.53
N TYR A 100 -5.31 -7.80 -1.93
CA TYR A 100 -4.35 -6.96 -2.63
C TYR A 100 -2.92 -7.34 -2.26
N GLU A 101 -1.99 -7.03 -3.14
CA GLU A 101 -0.56 -7.25 -2.89
C GLU A 101 -0.02 -6.36 -1.76
N ASN A 102 -0.63 -5.17 -1.59
CA ASN A 102 -0.31 -4.22 -0.52
C ASN A 102 -1.49 -3.28 -0.26
N ALA A 103 -1.46 -2.58 0.87
CA ALA A 103 -2.54 -1.70 1.28
C ALA A 103 -2.73 -0.49 0.35
N SER A 104 -1.67 0.02 -0.30
CA SER A 104 -1.79 1.11 -1.28
C SER A 104 -2.68 0.72 -2.47
N GLN A 105 -2.66 -0.55 -2.88
CA GLN A 105 -3.59 -1.04 -3.91
C GLN A 105 -5.04 -0.99 -3.45
N SER A 106 -5.31 -1.21 -2.16
CA SER A 106 -6.68 -1.07 -1.65
C SER A 106 -7.15 0.38 -1.63
N TYR A 107 -6.26 1.35 -1.37
CA TYR A 107 -6.55 2.79 -1.48
C TYR A 107 -6.87 3.20 -2.93
N LEU A 108 -6.06 2.71 -3.87
CA LEU A 108 -6.31 2.93 -5.30
C LEU A 108 -7.65 2.31 -5.73
N ASP A 109 -7.90 1.06 -5.36
CA ASP A 109 -9.12 0.34 -5.75
C ASP A 109 -10.37 0.95 -5.09
N HIS A 110 -10.27 1.46 -3.86
CA HIS A 110 -11.34 2.22 -3.22
C HIS A 110 -11.68 3.49 -4.03
N SER A 111 -10.68 4.21 -4.50
CA SER A 111 -10.88 5.40 -5.34
C SER A 111 -11.53 5.04 -6.67
N LEU A 112 -11.08 3.97 -7.31
CA LEU A 112 -11.68 3.44 -8.54
C LEU A 112 -13.10 2.93 -8.29
N PHE A 113 -13.36 2.30 -7.16
CA PHE A 113 -14.68 1.82 -6.78
C PHE A 113 -15.70 2.96 -6.65
N LEU A 114 -15.33 4.07 -6.05
CA LEU A 114 -16.20 5.24 -5.93
C LEU A 114 -16.39 5.98 -7.27
N THR A 115 -15.33 6.14 -8.04
CA THR A 115 -15.39 6.89 -9.32
C THR A 115 -16.06 6.10 -10.44
N SER A 116 -16.00 4.77 -10.42
CA SER A 116 -16.54 3.93 -11.51
C SER A 116 -18.03 3.61 -11.40
N LYS A 117 -18.63 3.78 -10.22
CA LYS A 117 -20.04 3.38 -10.00
C LYS A 117 -20.97 4.58 -10.02
N THR A 118 -21.95 4.55 -10.93
CA THR A 118 -22.94 5.62 -11.15
C THR A 118 -23.64 6.07 -9.88
N ARG A 119 -23.90 5.15 -8.93
CA ARG A 119 -24.59 5.50 -7.67
C ARG A 119 -23.81 6.49 -6.79
N TYR A 120 -22.51 6.64 -7.01
CA TYR A 120 -21.65 7.59 -6.29
C TYR A 120 -21.41 8.88 -7.07
N SER A 121 -21.93 9.02 -8.29
CA SER A 121 -21.63 10.19 -9.14
C SER A 121 -22.02 11.51 -8.48
N ALA A 122 -23.12 11.58 -7.74
CA ALA A 122 -23.57 12.78 -7.04
C ALA A 122 -22.59 13.27 -5.94
N LEU A 123 -21.70 12.39 -5.45
CA LEU A 123 -20.68 12.81 -4.48
C LEU A 123 -19.71 13.84 -5.06
N PHE A 124 -19.44 13.75 -6.35
CA PHE A 124 -18.47 14.60 -7.05
C PHE A 124 -19.03 16.01 -7.39
N ASP A 125 -20.30 16.26 -7.08
CA ASP A 125 -20.92 17.58 -7.15
C ASP A 125 -20.68 18.39 -5.86
N TYR A 126 -20.27 17.74 -4.75
CA TYR A 126 -19.93 18.42 -3.51
C TYR A 126 -18.56 19.08 -3.58
N ASP A 127 -18.38 20.18 -2.83
CA ASP A 127 -17.05 20.75 -2.64
C ASP A 127 -16.13 19.70 -1.96
N ILE A 128 -14.90 19.63 -2.41
CA ILE A 128 -13.93 18.63 -1.89
C ILE A 128 -13.62 18.86 -0.39
N THR A 129 -13.89 20.04 0.13
CA THR A 129 -13.70 20.38 1.54
C THR A 129 -14.97 20.18 2.38
N ASP A 130 -16.10 19.88 1.74
CA ASP A 130 -17.36 19.62 2.43
C ASP A 130 -17.49 18.13 2.81
N TYR A 131 -16.59 17.68 3.71
CA TYR A 131 -16.60 16.30 4.18
C TYR A 131 -17.93 15.87 4.82
N LYS A 132 -18.76 16.82 5.32
CA LYS A 132 -20.06 16.51 5.92
C LYS A 132 -21.05 16.05 4.85
N SER A 133 -21.17 16.77 3.76
CA SER A 133 -21.97 16.36 2.61
C SER A 133 -21.45 15.07 1.96
N TRP A 134 -20.14 14.91 1.88
CA TRP A 134 -19.53 13.67 1.40
C TRP A 134 -19.89 12.47 2.29
N ALA A 135 -19.80 12.61 3.63
CA ALA A 135 -20.14 11.54 4.57
C ALA A 135 -21.62 11.15 4.45
N GLN A 136 -22.54 12.14 4.38
CA GLN A 136 -23.95 11.89 4.18
C GLN A 136 -24.24 11.26 2.82
N GLY A 137 -23.65 11.79 1.76
CA GLY A 137 -23.83 11.29 0.40
C GLY A 137 -23.35 9.85 0.21
N LEU A 138 -22.27 9.43 0.88
CA LEU A 138 -21.82 8.04 0.91
C LEU A 138 -22.90 7.12 1.50
N LYS A 139 -23.55 7.53 2.60
CA LYS A 139 -24.65 6.81 3.19
C LYS A 139 -25.84 6.72 2.25
N ASP A 140 -26.23 7.83 1.64
CA ASP A 140 -27.38 7.92 0.75
C ASP A 140 -27.15 7.10 -0.54
N ALA A 141 -25.92 7.05 -1.02
CA ALA A 141 -25.52 6.20 -2.14
C ALA A 141 -25.38 4.70 -1.77
N GLY A 142 -25.64 4.34 -0.51
CA GLY A 142 -25.63 2.95 -0.04
C GLY A 142 -24.23 2.37 0.11
N TYR A 143 -23.24 3.16 0.51
CA TYR A 143 -21.90 2.65 0.84
C TYR A 143 -21.96 1.77 2.09
N ALA A 144 -22.70 2.20 3.11
CA ALA A 144 -22.94 1.45 4.34
C ALA A 144 -24.42 1.41 4.73
N THR A 145 -24.85 0.33 5.38
CA THR A 145 -26.22 0.17 5.88
C THR A 145 -26.47 0.89 7.20
N ASN A 146 -25.42 1.07 8.02
CA ASN A 146 -25.51 1.69 9.34
C ASN A 146 -26.03 3.16 9.23
N PRO A 147 -27.14 3.53 9.89
CA PRO A 147 -27.67 4.90 9.85
C PRO A 147 -26.74 5.94 10.50
N LYS A 148 -25.84 5.51 11.38
CA LYS A 148 -24.86 6.39 12.04
C LYS A 148 -23.57 6.56 11.25
N TYR A 149 -23.44 5.95 10.07
CA TYR A 149 -22.22 5.96 9.28
C TYR A 149 -21.67 7.38 9.00
N PRO A 150 -22.50 8.37 8.58
CA PRO A 150 -22.01 9.73 8.38
C PRO A 150 -21.40 10.32 9.65
N GLN A 151 -22.06 10.18 10.79
CA GLN A 151 -21.58 10.73 12.05
C GLN A 151 -20.26 10.06 12.49
N LEU A 152 -20.14 8.74 12.31
CA LEU A 152 -18.88 8.04 12.62
C LEU A 152 -17.70 8.58 11.80
N LEU A 153 -17.90 8.87 10.51
CA LEU A 153 -16.86 9.49 9.68
C LEU A 153 -16.55 10.92 10.15
N ILE A 154 -17.57 11.73 10.39
CA ILE A 154 -17.42 13.12 10.86
C ILE A 154 -16.67 13.16 12.19
N ASP A 155 -17.02 12.31 13.15
CA ASP A 155 -16.35 12.24 14.46
C ASP A 155 -14.85 11.92 14.33
N ILE A 156 -14.50 11.00 13.43
CA ILE A 156 -13.10 10.64 13.15
C ILE A 156 -12.37 11.84 12.51
N ILE A 157 -12.98 12.49 11.51
CA ILE A 157 -12.40 13.62 10.80
C ILE A 157 -12.15 14.79 11.75
N GLU A 158 -13.15 15.13 12.57
CA GLU A 158 -13.05 16.26 13.52
C GLU A 158 -12.06 15.95 14.65
N LYS A 159 -12.09 14.74 15.23
CA LYS A 159 -11.18 14.31 16.30
C LYS A 159 -9.70 14.35 15.88
N LEU A 160 -9.41 14.03 14.63
CA LEU A 160 -8.05 13.90 14.10
C LEU A 160 -7.64 15.09 13.21
N ASN A 161 -8.50 16.12 13.09
CA ASN A 161 -8.31 17.29 12.23
C ASN A 161 -7.99 16.95 10.76
N LEU A 162 -8.61 15.86 10.24
CA LEU A 162 -8.29 15.36 8.90
C LEU A 162 -8.72 16.30 7.78
N SER A 163 -9.72 17.16 8.01
CA SER A 163 -10.20 18.16 7.04
C SER A 163 -9.13 19.15 6.59
N GLU A 164 -8.08 19.34 7.38
CA GLU A 164 -6.93 20.16 6.98
C GLU A 164 -6.19 19.59 5.75
N LEU A 165 -6.25 18.26 5.55
CA LEU A 165 -5.63 17.60 4.42
C LEU A 165 -6.35 17.90 3.10
N ASP A 166 -7.65 18.20 3.15
CA ASP A 166 -8.47 18.52 1.98
C ASP A 166 -8.13 19.88 1.40
N LEU A 167 -7.58 20.79 2.22
CA LEU A 167 -7.15 22.12 1.81
C LEU A 167 -5.95 22.12 0.87
N ASN A 168 -5.15 21.05 0.87
CA ASN A 168 -3.92 20.96 0.09
C ASN A 168 -4.13 20.87 -1.43
N ASN A 169 -5.37 20.67 -1.90
CA ASN A 169 -5.73 20.59 -3.32
C ASN A 169 -6.67 21.71 -3.80
N ILE A 170 -6.92 22.74 -2.99
CA ILE A 170 -7.75 23.84 -3.43
C ILE A 170 -6.98 24.67 -4.45
N SER A 171 -7.57 24.78 -5.66
CA SER A 171 -7.06 25.61 -6.74
C SER A 171 -6.78 27.05 -6.29
N PRO A 172 -5.71 27.71 -6.81
CA PRO A 172 -5.14 28.96 -6.29
C PRO A 172 -6.07 30.16 -6.13
N LYS A 173 -7.28 30.11 -6.62
CA LYS A 173 -8.24 31.26 -6.58
C LYS A 173 -8.97 31.45 -5.25
N LYS A 174 -8.92 30.50 -4.30
CA LYS A 174 -9.72 30.56 -3.06
C LYS A 174 -8.93 30.60 -1.74
N LEU A 175 -7.62 30.33 -1.76
CA LEU A 175 -6.81 30.47 -0.54
C LEU A 175 -6.07 31.81 -0.56
N ASN A 176 -6.24 32.61 0.49
CA ASN A 176 -5.51 33.87 0.67
C ASN A 176 -3.99 33.64 0.45
N THR A 177 -3.43 34.43 -0.43
CA THR A 177 -2.10 34.32 -1.05
C THR A 177 -0.92 34.10 -0.08
N ILE A 178 -1.06 34.44 1.20
CA ILE A 178 0.03 34.42 2.19
C ILE A 178 0.32 33.03 2.76
N LYS A 179 -0.70 32.19 2.97
CA LYS A 179 -0.48 30.80 3.46
C LYS A 179 0.03 29.87 2.37
N LYS A 180 -0.35 30.11 1.13
CA LYS A 180 0.01 29.27 -0.01
C LYS A 180 1.49 29.33 -0.36
N GLU A 181 2.10 30.50 -0.39
CA GLU A 181 3.53 30.63 -0.66
C GLU A 181 4.43 29.96 0.38
N GLN A 182 3.99 29.94 1.64
CA GLN A 182 4.75 29.28 2.72
C GLN A 182 4.64 27.75 2.63
N VAL A 183 3.43 27.21 2.42
CA VAL A 183 3.21 25.74 2.29
C VAL A 183 3.86 25.19 1.02
N GLU A 184 3.75 25.90 -0.11
CA GLU A 184 4.38 25.52 -1.37
C GLU A 184 5.92 25.60 -1.29
N LYS A 185 6.47 26.63 -0.63
CA LYS A 185 7.91 26.74 -0.36
C LYS A 185 8.41 25.64 0.58
N GLU A 186 7.64 25.27 1.60
CA GLU A 186 8.01 24.15 2.50
C GLU A 186 7.90 22.82 1.80
N LEU A 187 6.88 22.59 0.98
CA LEU A 187 6.72 21.36 0.18
C LEU A 187 7.84 21.23 -0.86
N VAL A 188 8.09 22.30 -1.65
CA VAL A 188 9.19 22.33 -2.63
C VAL A 188 10.54 22.19 -1.91
N LYS A 189 10.74 22.84 -0.77
CA LYS A 189 11.95 22.69 0.05
C LYS A 189 12.11 21.29 0.59
N SER A 190 11.02 20.63 1.02
CA SER A 190 11.04 19.24 1.50
C SER A 190 11.30 18.25 0.35
N ILE A 191 10.76 18.49 -0.84
CA ILE A 191 11.03 17.70 -2.05
C ILE A 191 12.48 17.89 -2.47
N MET A 192 12.98 19.13 -2.52
CA MET A 192 14.37 19.44 -2.90
C MET A 192 15.39 18.97 -1.88
N ALA A 193 15.11 19.10 -0.57
CA ALA A 193 16.00 18.63 0.49
C ALA A 193 16.16 17.11 0.52
N ASN A 194 15.19 16.37 -0.03
CA ASN A 194 15.15 14.92 -0.07
C ASN A 194 15.15 14.35 -1.50
N ALA A 195 15.51 15.16 -2.50
CA ALA A 195 15.56 14.72 -3.88
C ALA A 195 16.40 13.43 -4.03
N HIS A 196 15.90 12.49 -4.82
CA HIS A 196 16.58 11.23 -5.04
C HIS A 196 17.59 11.35 -6.16
N THR A 197 18.74 10.68 -5.97
CA THR A 197 19.66 10.45 -7.06
C THR A 197 19.13 9.36 -7.96
N VAL A 198 18.95 9.66 -9.24
CA VAL A 198 18.52 8.67 -10.24
C VAL A 198 19.71 7.88 -10.71
N GLU A 199 19.66 6.59 -10.50
CA GLU A 199 20.68 5.64 -10.94
C GLU A 199 20.18 4.82 -12.14
N THR A 200 21.13 4.18 -12.83
CA THR A 200 20.80 3.29 -13.95
C THR A 200 21.20 1.87 -13.60
N HIS A 201 20.20 1.00 -13.52
CA HIS A 201 20.39 -0.42 -13.30
C HIS A 201 21.16 -1.09 -14.46
N LYS A 202 21.93 -2.17 -14.17
CA LYS A 202 22.65 -2.96 -15.21
C LYS A 202 21.76 -3.45 -16.36
N ASN A 203 20.45 -3.59 -16.11
CA ASN A 203 19.45 -3.93 -17.12
C ASN A 203 18.87 -2.71 -17.87
N ASN A 204 19.57 -1.57 -17.76
CA ASN A 204 19.23 -0.30 -18.41
C ASN A 204 17.81 0.20 -18.06
N ILE A 205 17.53 0.33 -16.76
CA ILE A 205 16.30 0.88 -16.21
C ILE A 205 16.68 1.93 -15.17
N LYS A 206 16.08 3.10 -15.23
CA LYS A 206 16.24 4.13 -14.20
C LYS A 206 15.56 3.71 -12.91
N TYR A 207 16.22 3.92 -11.79
CA TYR A 207 15.70 3.64 -10.47
C TYR A 207 16.23 4.64 -9.44
N ILE A 208 15.60 4.65 -8.29
CA ILE A 208 16.05 5.35 -7.09
C ILE A 208 16.11 4.36 -5.93
N VAL A 209 16.78 4.75 -4.86
CA VAL A 209 16.77 4.04 -3.59
C VAL A 209 15.89 4.84 -2.62
N ALA A 210 14.85 4.20 -2.09
CA ALA A 210 13.93 4.84 -1.16
C ALA A 210 14.62 5.26 0.13
N LYS A 211 14.25 6.41 0.65
CA LYS A 211 14.72 6.99 1.91
C LYS A 211 13.66 6.79 3.00
N LYS A 212 14.04 6.99 4.27
CA LYS A 212 13.11 6.95 5.39
C LYS A 212 12.00 7.99 5.21
N GLY A 213 10.74 7.55 5.25
CA GLY A 213 9.57 8.40 5.10
C GLY A 213 9.12 8.63 3.66
N ASP A 214 9.71 7.91 2.69
CA ASP A 214 9.21 7.93 1.31
C ASP A 214 7.89 7.19 1.20
N THR A 215 7.06 7.71 0.29
CA THR A 215 5.80 7.07 -0.14
C THR A 215 5.78 7.01 -1.66
N TYR A 216 4.99 6.10 -2.22
CA TYR A 216 4.77 6.06 -3.67
C TYR A 216 4.23 7.38 -4.21
N TYR A 217 3.34 8.04 -3.44
CA TYR A 217 2.83 9.34 -3.79
C TYR A 217 3.93 10.39 -3.95
N ARG A 218 4.80 10.50 -2.93
CA ARG A 218 5.91 11.45 -2.94
C ARG A 218 6.85 11.22 -4.13
N ILE A 219 7.23 9.97 -4.37
CA ILE A 219 8.07 9.59 -5.51
C ILE A 219 7.36 9.87 -6.83
N SER A 220 6.05 9.60 -6.92
CA SER A 220 5.26 9.91 -8.12
C SER A 220 5.29 11.39 -8.47
N LYS A 221 5.19 12.26 -7.46
CA LYS A 221 5.25 13.72 -7.64
C LYS A 221 6.66 14.20 -8.00
N GLU A 222 7.68 13.66 -7.33
CA GLU A 222 9.08 14.02 -7.61
C GLU A 222 9.46 13.73 -9.07
N PHE A 223 8.99 12.63 -9.63
CA PHE A 223 9.37 12.19 -10.98
C PHE A 223 8.28 12.40 -12.04
N GLY A 224 7.13 12.95 -11.69
CA GLY A 224 6.02 13.15 -12.63
C GLY A 224 5.47 11.83 -13.20
N ILE A 225 5.53 10.75 -12.44
CA ILE A 225 5.06 9.40 -12.83
C ILE A 225 3.77 9.13 -12.08
N GLY A 226 2.72 8.67 -12.78
CA GLY A 226 1.47 8.27 -12.11
C GLY A 226 1.70 7.13 -11.11
N MET A 227 1.05 7.18 -9.95
CA MET A 227 1.21 6.16 -8.90
C MET A 227 0.96 4.74 -9.43
N TRP A 228 -0.12 4.54 -10.22
CA TRP A 228 -0.43 3.27 -10.84
C TRP A 228 0.71 2.74 -11.73
N GLN A 229 1.49 3.64 -12.36
CA GLN A 229 2.66 3.27 -13.15
C GLN A 229 3.79 2.79 -12.26
N LEU A 230 4.05 3.49 -11.13
CA LEU A 230 5.06 3.06 -10.16
C LEU A 230 4.74 1.68 -9.59
N TYR A 231 3.50 1.41 -9.20
CA TYR A 231 3.07 0.09 -8.76
C TYR A 231 3.31 -0.97 -9.82
N LYS A 232 2.87 -0.69 -11.06
CA LYS A 232 3.05 -1.60 -12.21
C LYS A 232 4.52 -1.85 -12.54
N TYR A 233 5.39 -0.84 -12.35
CA TYR A 233 6.82 -1.00 -12.65
C TYR A 233 7.55 -1.84 -11.61
N ASN A 234 7.12 -1.77 -10.35
CA ASN A 234 7.84 -2.38 -9.25
C ASN A 234 7.32 -3.78 -8.87
N GLU A 235 6.04 -4.11 -9.14
CA GLU A 235 5.46 -5.44 -8.92
C GLU A 235 5.78 -5.98 -7.51
N PHE A 236 5.73 -5.13 -6.46
CA PHE A 236 5.96 -5.57 -5.09
C PHE A 236 4.85 -6.54 -4.66
N GLY A 237 5.22 -7.58 -3.91
CA GLY A 237 4.29 -8.60 -3.45
C GLY A 237 3.46 -8.17 -2.24
N GLU A 238 2.61 -9.07 -1.79
CA GLU A 238 1.57 -8.88 -0.77
C GLU A 238 2.04 -8.29 0.57
N LYS A 239 3.34 -8.40 0.90
CA LYS A 239 3.88 -8.00 2.21
C LYS A 239 4.45 -6.57 2.24
N LYS A 240 4.35 -5.81 1.14
CA LYS A 240 4.98 -4.49 1.07
C LYS A 240 3.95 -3.36 1.10
N ASP A 241 3.45 -3.08 2.30
CA ASP A 241 2.44 -2.05 2.53
C ASP A 241 2.99 -0.63 2.45
N CYS A 242 4.30 -0.45 2.70
CA CYS A 242 4.98 0.84 2.62
C CYS A 242 6.40 0.67 2.12
N LEU A 243 6.98 1.76 1.61
CA LEU A 243 8.39 1.81 1.24
C LEU A 243 9.25 1.87 2.50
N VAL A 244 10.32 1.10 2.51
CA VAL A 244 11.36 1.18 3.54
C VAL A 244 12.64 1.74 2.95
N ALA A 245 13.43 2.42 3.78
CA ALA A 245 14.72 2.92 3.35
C ALA A 245 15.60 1.78 2.79
N GLY A 246 16.16 1.99 1.62
CA GLY A 246 16.95 0.99 0.89
C GLY A 246 16.18 0.25 -0.21
N ASP A 247 14.86 0.41 -0.32
CA ASP A 247 14.10 -0.18 -1.43
C ASP A 247 14.52 0.39 -2.78
N ILE A 248 14.73 -0.49 -3.75
CA ILE A 248 14.91 -0.09 -5.15
C ILE A 248 13.55 0.21 -5.76
N ILE A 249 13.35 1.42 -6.26
CA ILE A 249 12.12 1.85 -6.91
C ILE A 249 12.40 2.17 -8.37
N TYR A 250 11.93 1.33 -9.26
CA TYR A 250 12.07 1.54 -10.69
C TYR A 250 11.14 2.64 -11.19
N LEU A 251 11.68 3.59 -11.92
CA LEU A 251 10.98 4.70 -12.56
C LEU A 251 10.49 4.36 -13.98
N ALA A 252 10.73 3.14 -14.43
CA ALA A 252 10.30 2.63 -15.72
C ALA A 252 10.05 1.11 -15.64
N PRO A 253 9.30 0.52 -16.59
CA PRO A 253 8.97 -0.91 -16.56
C PRO A 253 10.22 -1.80 -16.52
N LYS A 254 10.21 -2.81 -15.66
CA LYS A 254 11.21 -3.89 -15.64
C LYS A 254 11.27 -4.60 -16.99
N LYS A 255 12.43 -5.17 -17.33
CA LYS A 255 12.68 -5.81 -18.61
C LYS A 255 12.12 -7.23 -18.65
N ARG A 256 12.02 -7.78 -19.85
CA ARG A 256 11.54 -9.16 -20.03
C ARG A 256 12.62 -10.22 -19.76
N LYS A 257 13.91 -9.84 -19.80
CA LYS A 257 15.07 -10.71 -19.59
C LYS A 257 16.27 -9.88 -19.14
N SER A 258 17.27 -10.54 -18.58
CA SER A 258 18.56 -9.91 -18.26
C SER A 258 19.34 -9.54 -19.53
N LYS A 259 19.98 -8.38 -19.48
CA LYS A 259 20.89 -7.90 -20.53
C LYS A 259 22.29 -8.47 -20.36
N THR A 260 22.70 -8.72 -19.13
CA THR A 260 24.08 -9.09 -18.77
C THR A 260 24.20 -10.58 -18.43
N ASN A 261 23.43 -11.09 -17.49
CA ASN A 261 23.60 -12.41 -16.94
C ASN A 261 22.58 -13.40 -17.51
N ALA A 262 22.99 -14.64 -17.74
CA ALA A 262 22.08 -15.71 -18.14
C ALA A 262 21.36 -16.32 -16.92
N THR A 263 22.06 -16.40 -15.80
CA THR A 263 21.57 -17.02 -14.56
C THR A 263 21.89 -16.18 -13.34
N PHE A 264 21.15 -16.42 -12.26
CA PHE A 264 21.37 -15.92 -10.91
C PHE A 264 21.53 -17.12 -9.97
N GLU A 265 22.61 -17.14 -9.19
CA GLU A 265 22.81 -18.16 -8.16
C GLU A 265 22.35 -17.64 -6.81
N VAL A 266 21.46 -18.39 -6.16
CA VAL A 266 20.91 -18.07 -4.84
C VAL A 266 21.98 -18.32 -3.78
N LYS A 267 22.45 -17.24 -3.12
CA LYS A 267 23.46 -17.32 -2.06
C LYS A 267 22.89 -17.46 -0.65
N GLU A 268 21.69 -16.95 -0.45
CA GLU A 268 20.94 -16.96 0.79
C GLU A 268 19.45 -17.11 0.47
N GLU A 269 18.61 -17.41 1.47
CA GLU A 269 17.17 -17.56 1.27
C GLU A 269 16.57 -16.27 0.67
N ILE A 270 15.94 -16.38 -0.48
CA ILE A 270 15.40 -15.27 -1.24
C ILE A 270 14.22 -15.73 -2.10
N THR A 271 13.23 -14.89 -2.31
CA THR A 271 12.10 -15.21 -3.21
C THR A 271 12.41 -14.87 -4.66
N LEU A 272 11.68 -15.49 -5.60
CA LEU A 272 11.79 -15.15 -7.02
C LEU A 272 11.44 -13.69 -7.29
N ARG A 273 10.47 -13.13 -6.54
CA ARG A 273 10.09 -11.71 -6.62
C ARG A 273 11.24 -10.79 -6.22
N MET A 274 11.97 -11.13 -5.17
CA MET A 274 13.14 -10.36 -4.74
C MET A 274 14.27 -10.42 -5.80
N ILE A 275 14.48 -11.58 -6.43
CA ILE A 275 15.43 -11.71 -7.55
C ILE A 275 14.94 -10.87 -8.74
N ALA A 276 13.66 -10.89 -9.06
CA ALA A 276 13.07 -10.06 -10.11
C ALA A 276 13.30 -8.56 -9.88
N GLN A 277 13.17 -8.10 -8.63
CA GLN A 277 13.45 -6.73 -8.25
C GLN A 277 14.94 -6.42 -8.35
N LYS A 278 15.79 -7.29 -7.84
CA LYS A 278 17.27 -7.12 -7.88
C LYS A 278 17.84 -7.13 -9.30
N GLU A 279 17.24 -7.90 -10.21
CA GLU A 279 17.72 -8.05 -11.59
C GLU A 279 16.97 -7.16 -12.60
N GLY A 280 15.97 -6.40 -12.16
CA GLY A 280 15.17 -5.52 -13.02
C GLY A 280 14.39 -6.28 -14.09
N ILE A 281 13.90 -7.46 -13.75
CA ILE A 281 13.16 -8.35 -14.66
C ILE A 281 11.72 -8.51 -14.15
N LYS A 282 10.75 -8.56 -15.05
CA LYS A 282 9.34 -8.82 -14.69
C LYS A 282 9.19 -10.19 -14.02
N VAL A 283 8.52 -10.23 -12.88
CA VAL A 283 8.29 -11.45 -12.09
C VAL A 283 7.72 -12.58 -12.94
N GLN A 284 6.65 -12.31 -13.71
CA GLN A 284 6.02 -13.30 -14.58
C GLN A 284 6.98 -13.91 -15.62
N ARG A 285 7.98 -13.14 -16.06
CA ARG A 285 8.98 -13.67 -17.01
C ARG A 285 9.96 -14.61 -16.33
N LEU A 286 10.39 -14.29 -15.10
CA LEU A 286 11.23 -15.19 -14.32
C LEU A 286 10.49 -16.48 -13.96
N MET A 287 9.24 -16.39 -13.56
CA MET A 287 8.39 -17.57 -13.31
C MET A 287 8.37 -18.48 -14.55
N LYS A 288 8.11 -17.89 -15.73
CA LYS A 288 8.07 -18.65 -16.98
C LYS A 288 9.43 -19.30 -17.36
N PHE A 289 10.54 -18.58 -17.16
CA PHE A 289 11.88 -19.12 -17.49
C PHE A 289 12.29 -20.29 -16.59
N ASN A 290 11.73 -20.35 -15.36
CA ASN A 290 12.10 -21.32 -14.35
C ASN A 290 10.98 -22.32 -14.04
N GLU A 291 9.86 -22.30 -14.79
CA GLU A 291 8.70 -23.18 -14.61
C GLU A 291 8.11 -23.14 -13.19
N LEU A 292 8.19 -21.96 -12.53
CA LEU A 292 7.70 -21.76 -11.19
C LEU A 292 6.29 -21.18 -11.22
N SER A 293 5.42 -21.65 -10.33
CA SER A 293 4.03 -21.21 -10.20
C SER A 293 3.82 -20.10 -9.16
N GLN A 294 4.78 -19.92 -8.25
CA GLN A 294 4.69 -18.94 -7.18
C GLN A 294 5.93 -18.04 -7.17
N ALA A 295 5.70 -16.73 -6.99
CA ALA A 295 6.78 -15.74 -6.98
C ALA A 295 7.38 -15.51 -5.59
N ASP A 296 6.63 -15.82 -4.55
CA ASP A 296 6.96 -15.52 -3.16
C ASP A 296 7.40 -16.78 -2.36
N GLU A 297 7.59 -17.90 -3.04
CA GLU A 297 8.20 -19.10 -2.45
C GLU A 297 9.70 -18.86 -2.21
N ASN A 298 10.18 -19.28 -1.04
CA ASN A 298 11.60 -19.18 -0.67
C ASN A 298 12.43 -20.17 -1.49
N LEU A 299 13.43 -19.66 -2.16
CA LEU A 299 14.39 -20.43 -2.94
C LEU A 299 15.61 -20.80 -2.07
N LYS A 300 16.01 -22.05 -2.12
CA LYS A 300 17.14 -22.56 -1.33
C LYS A 300 18.49 -22.07 -1.89
N LYS A 301 19.47 -21.89 -1.01
CA LYS A 301 20.86 -21.62 -1.37
C LYS A 301 21.38 -22.65 -2.38
N GLY A 302 22.10 -22.19 -3.39
CA GLY A 302 22.64 -22.99 -4.50
C GLY A 302 21.67 -23.15 -5.68
N THR A 303 20.39 -22.75 -5.55
CA THR A 303 19.45 -22.76 -6.68
C THR A 303 19.93 -21.83 -7.79
N LYS A 304 19.92 -22.30 -9.03
CA LYS A 304 20.23 -21.45 -10.21
C LYS A 304 18.94 -21.03 -10.87
N ILE A 305 18.73 -19.71 -10.98
CA ILE A 305 17.56 -19.10 -11.60
C ILE A 305 17.92 -18.55 -12.97
N MET A 306 17.21 -18.97 -14.00
CA MET A 306 17.35 -18.50 -15.36
C MET A 306 16.82 -17.06 -15.48
N LEU A 307 17.61 -16.16 -16.07
CA LEU A 307 17.29 -14.75 -16.23
C LEU A 307 16.94 -14.35 -17.69
N LYS A 308 17.07 -15.29 -18.61
CA LYS A 308 16.76 -15.13 -20.05
C LYS A 308 16.58 -16.48 -20.74
#